data_c05ca01931ba5c46c61fbd79d3f62436
#
_entry.id   c05ca01931ba5c46c61fbd79d3f62436
#
_cell.length_a   1.000
_cell.length_b   1.000
_cell.length_c   1.000
_cell.angle_alpha   90.00
_cell.angle_beta   90.00
_cell.angle_gamma   90.00
#
_symmetry.space_group_name_H-M   'P 1'
#
loop_
_entity.id
_entity.type
_entity.pdbx_description
1 polymer ?
#
loop_
_entity_poly.entity_id
_entity_poly.type
_entity_poly.pdbx_seq_one_letter_code
_entity_poly.pdbx_strand_id
1 'polypeptide(L)'
;MLPDKPGCYLYYDKVGTVIYVGKAKRLKRRVSSYFNRVHDSVKTNVLVSNIADMRYIVVGSEDDALHLENSLIKEYKPRYNILLKDDKSYPSICVTNELYPRVFLTRNVMPKGGRYYGPYASTAVVRTLLELLKELYPLRSCRWPITAESVEKRSVRVCLDYHIHNCLGCCEGRVSPEEYGEYIGQVKRILSGDTQAVSDYLVSEMQRLAAELRFEEAQELKRKYQLIERYRAKSVVVSASETDIDVYSYEPGDNFAYVNYMHVRHGSVVQCVTFEFRKKLDESPEQILSYAVAEAEAQFHNAARTVVVPFLPDCASESRSFVVPQRGDKRRLLEISLQNARQYKHDKVKNAEKLNPEQRVTRLLTRMQKDFRLTELPRHIECFDNSNIQGTNPVASCVVFKNGKPSKRDYRHFNIKTVEGPDDFASMIEVLTRRYSRLLEEGQPLPQLVVVDGGKGQLSSAVEAFDRLGIRGKVALVGIAKRLEEIYFPGDSVPLYIDKNSESLRVIQQLRDEAHRFGITHHRNRRSKGQTVSALDSIKGVGEKTRTALLAHFKSLKRLREASEAEVAAVVGPAKARIVVAALSDAAENGSNGDK
;
A
#
# COMPACT_ATOMS: atom_id res chain seq x y z
N MET A 1 36.95 38.65 4.50
CA MET A 1 35.70 39.42 4.28
C MET A 1 34.86 38.67 3.26
N LEU A 2 33.59 38.34 3.55
CA LEU A 2 32.73 37.60 2.63
C LEU A 2 32.24 38.47 1.47
N PRO A 3 32.33 38.01 0.21
CA PRO A 3 31.84 38.74 -0.96
C PRO A 3 30.30 38.76 -1.02
N ASP A 4 29.73 39.82 -1.58
CA ASP A 4 28.27 39.91 -1.83
C ASP A 4 27.95 39.41 -3.24
N LYS A 5 28.32 38.14 -3.50
CA LYS A 5 28.14 37.42 -4.78
C LYS A 5 27.47 36.08 -4.57
N PRO A 6 26.89 35.47 -5.62
CA PRO A 6 26.38 34.10 -5.56
C PRO A 6 27.50 33.10 -5.26
N GLY A 7 27.16 32.03 -4.53
CA GLY A 7 28.12 30.98 -4.22
C GLY A 7 27.62 29.95 -3.22
N CYS A 8 28.50 29.01 -2.91
CA CYS A 8 28.31 28.00 -1.88
C CYS A 8 29.22 28.27 -0.68
N TYR A 9 28.76 27.93 0.50
CA TYR A 9 29.51 27.93 1.74
C TYR A 9 29.49 26.57 2.40
N LEU A 10 30.62 26.18 3.01
CA LEU A 10 30.79 24.91 3.69
C LEU A 10 31.12 25.21 5.16
N TYR A 11 30.37 24.58 6.08
CA TYR A 11 30.65 24.64 7.52
C TYR A 11 31.39 23.39 7.95
N TYR A 12 32.43 23.59 8.77
CA TYR A 12 33.28 22.53 9.30
C TYR A 12 33.12 22.45 10.82
N ASP A 13 33.22 21.25 11.37
CA ASP A 13 33.33 21.03 12.81
C ASP A 13 34.76 21.19 13.31
N LYS A 14 34.97 21.00 14.62
CA LYS A 14 36.28 21.10 15.27
C LYS A 14 37.31 20.08 14.78
N VAL A 15 36.87 19.00 14.13
CA VAL A 15 37.72 17.93 13.58
C VAL A 15 38.06 18.18 12.11
N GLY A 16 37.45 19.21 11.50
CA GLY A 16 37.66 19.55 10.08
C GLY A 16 36.73 18.78 9.13
N THR A 17 35.66 18.19 9.65
CA THR A 17 34.66 17.52 8.82
C THR A 17 33.62 18.50 8.31
N VAL A 18 33.23 18.40 7.04
CA VAL A 18 32.11 19.18 6.48
C VAL A 18 30.80 18.71 7.09
N ILE A 19 30.15 19.58 7.86
CA ILE A 19 28.88 19.28 8.54
C ILE A 19 27.67 19.87 7.84
N TYR A 20 27.86 20.91 7.02
CA TYR A 20 26.79 21.54 6.25
C TYR A 20 27.34 22.23 5.00
N VAL A 21 26.63 22.17 3.91
CA VAL A 21 26.86 22.93 2.67
C VAL A 21 25.59 23.72 2.38
N GLY A 22 25.72 24.97 1.95
CA GLY A 22 24.57 25.79 1.58
C GLY A 22 24.87 26.73 0.43
N LYS A 23 23.85 27.00 -0.39
CA LYS A 23 23.91 28.03 -1.45
C LYS A 23 23.50 29.41 -0.93
N ALA A 24 23.95 30.42 -1.60
CA ALA A 24 23.55 31.80 -1.35
C ALA A 24 23.54 32.62 -2.65
N LYS A 25 22.51 33.43 -2.85
CA LYS A 25 22.49 34.51 -3.84
C LYS A 25 23.45 35.64 -3.46
N ARG A 26 23.62 35.85 -2.15
CA ARG A 26 24.55 36.82 -1.53
C ARG A 26 25.20 36.19 -0.33
N LEU A 27 26.41 35.66 -0.50
CA LEU A 27 27.16 34.94 0.53
C LEU A 27 27.22 35.67 1.85
N LYS A 28 27.61 36.99 1.83
CA LYS A 28 27.73 37.80 3.03
C LYS A 28 26.43 37.84 3.83
N ARG A 29 25.31 38.12 3.18
CA ARG A 29 23.98 38.24 3.83
C ARG A 29 23.53 36.91 4.41
N ARG A 30 23.66 35.82 3.63
CA ARG A 30 23.20 34.48 4.02
C ARG A 30 23.99 33.91 5.18
N VAL A 31 25.31 33.98 5.11
CA VAL A 31 26.17 33.47 6.18
C VAL A 31 25.98 34.28 7.47
N SER A 32 25.93 35.62 7.39
CA SER A 32 25.68 36.43 8.57
C SER A 32 24.34 36.13 9.26
N SER A 33 23.33 35.71 8.53
CA SER A 33 22.03 35.39 9.12
C SER A 33 22.04 34.20 10.08
N TYR A 34 23.02 33.29 9.99
CA TYR A 34 23.18 32.19 10.93
C TYR A 34 23.71 32.63 12.29
N PHE A 35 24.49 33.71 12.33
CA PHE A 35 25.18 34.13 13.55
C PHE A 35 24.54 35.37 14.23
N ASN A 36 23.71 36.13 13.47
CA ASN A 36 23.13 37.39 13.95
C ASN A 36 21.67 37.28 14.40
N ARG A 37 21.05 36.07 14.36
CA ARG A 37 19.65 35.85 14.75
C ARG A 37 19.53 34.63 15.67
N VAL A 38 18.61 34.73 16.61
CA VAL A 38 18.13 33.53 17.32
C VAL A 38 17.24 32.76 16.34
N HIS A 39 17.54 31.49 16.14
CA HIS A 39 16.77 30.64 15.24
C HIS A 39 15.66 29.96 16.02
N ASP A 40 14.43 29.96 15.47
CA ASP A 40 13.28 29.27 16.05
C ASP A 40 13.45 27.72 16.00
N SER A 41 14.27 27.23 15.07
CA SER A 41 14.56 25.80 14.92
C SER A 41 15.69 25.34 15.85
N VAL A 42 15.38 24.40 16.74
CA VAL A 42 16.36 23.74 17.62
C VAL A 42 17.48 23.10 16.81
N LYS A 43 17.15 22.50 15.65
CA LYS A 43 18.13 21.83 14.78
C LYS A 43 19.13 22.83 14.18
N THR A 44 18.67 24.02 13.77
CA THR A 44 19.54 25.09 13.27
C THR A 44 20.45 25.61 14.37
N ASN A 45 19.96 25.77 15.59
CA ASN A 45 20.78 26.16 16.74
C ASN A 45 21.88 25.14 17.03
N VAL A 46 21.55 23.82 16.94
CA VAL A 46 22.53 22.73 17.10
C VAL A 46 23.56 22.76 15.96
N LEU A 47 23.17 23.01 14.72
CA LEU A 47 24.12 23.21 13.62
C LEU A 47 25.10 24.35 13.94
N VAL A 48 24.57 25.53 14.27
CA VAL A 48 25.38 26.73 14.54
C VAL A 48 26.37 26.50 15.68
N SER A 49 25.97 25.81 16.75
CA SER A 49 26.86 25.49 17.89
C SER A 49 28.00 24.53 17.53
N ASN A 50 27.90 23.79 16.45
CA ASN A 50 28.92 22.84 15.99
C ASN A 50 29.83 23.42 14.89
N ILE A 51 29.60 24.66 14.41
CA ILE A 51 30.44 25.28 13.41
C ILE A 51 31.75 25.76 14.08
N ALA A 52 32.88 25.28 13.58
CA ALA A 52 34.21 25.72 14.01
C ALA A 52 34.93 26.52 12.92
N ASP A 53 34.75 26.23 11.66
CA ASP A 53 35.35 26.90 10.51
C ASP A 53 34.39 26.98 9.33
N MET A 54 34.67 27.86 8.37
CA MET A 54 33.88 28.08 7.19
C MET A 54 34.74 28.37 5.96
N ARG A 55 34.38 27.70 4.84
CA ARG A 55 34.94 28.04 3.52
C ARG A 55 33.80 28.41 2.56
N TYR A 56 34.14 29.13 1.49
CA TYR A 56 33.15 29.49 0.46
C TYR A 56 33.75 29.42 -0.93
N ILE A 57 32.88 29.23 -1.91
CA ILE A 57 33.20 29.20 -3.34
C ILE A 57 32.25 30.19 -4.02
N VAL A 58 32.79 31.12 -4.80
CA VAL A 58 32.01 32.10 -5.58
C VAL A 58 31.74 31.51 -6.95
N VAL A 59 30.51 31.66 -7.47
CA VAL A 59 30.09 31.23 -8.79
C VAL A 59 29.43 32.37 -9.57
N GLY A 60 29.14 32.13 -10.86
CA GLY A 60 28.60 33.15 -11.76
C GLY A 60 27.13 33.47 -11.54
N SER A 61 26.32 32.48 -11.18
CA SER A 61 24.89 32.60 -11.04
C SER A 61 24.34 31.85 -9.81
N GLU A 62 23.09 32.11 -9.46
CA GLU A 62 22.38 31.35 -8.41
C GLU A 62 22.13 29.91 -8.83
N ASP A 63 21.94 29.65 -10.11
CA ASP A 63 21.78 28.32 -10.71
C ASP A 63 23.09 27.51 -10.56
N ASP A 64 24.23 28.11 -10.89
CA ASP A 64 25.55 27.48 -10.67
C ASP A 64 25.76 27.16 -9.19
N ALA A 65 25.29 28.04 -8.27
CA ALA A 65 25.37 27.78 -6.85
C ALA A 65 24.52 26.56 -6.43
N LEU A 66 23.33 26.40 -7.00
CA LEU A 66 22.48 25.25 -6.73
C LEU A 66 23.10 23.93 -7.21
N HIS A 67 23.63 23.92 -8.43
CA HIS A 67 24.31 22.73 -8.98
C HIS A 67 25.59 22.39 -8.20
N LEU A 68 26.36 23.39 -7.81
CA LEU A 68 27.56 23.21 -7.00
C LEU A 68 27.21 22.69 -5.60
N GLU A 69 26.18 23.26 -4.94
CA GLU A 69 25.68 22.78 -3.65
C GLU A 69 25.29 21.31 -3.72
N ASN A 70 24.50 20.90 -4.73
CA ASN A 70 24.08 19.52 -4.94
C ASN A 70 25.29 18.59 -5.12
N SER A 71 26.28 19.00 -5.88
CA SER A 71 27.51 18.22 -6.11
C SER A 71 28.32 18.06 -4.81
N LEU A 72 28.49 19.13 -4.05
CA LEU A 72 29.22 19.12 -2.77
C LEU A 72 28.48 18.29 -1.70
N ILE A 73 27.14 18.34 -1.66
CA ILE A 73 26.35 17.49 -0.76
C ILE A 73 26.55 15.99 -1.11
N LYS A 74 26.59 15.63 -2.38
CA LYS A 74 26.85 14.25 -2.83
C LYS A 74 28.26 13.78 -2.45
N GLU A 75 29.25 14.65 -2.59
CA GLU A 75 30.66 14.37 -2.30
C GLU A 75 30.91 14.20 -0.80
N TYR A 76 30.53 15.22 0.00
CA TYR A 76 30.83 15.25 1.44
C TYR A 76 29.78 14.57 2.31
N LYS A 77 28.56 14.34 1.83
CA LYS A 77 27.42 13.77 2.56
C LYS A 77 27.25 14.38 3.97
N PRO A 78 27.14 15.70 4.10
CA PRO A 78 27.18 16.40 5.37
C PRO A 78 26.03 15.97 6.29
N ARG A 79 26.31 15.96 7.60
CA ARG A 79 25.34 15.50 8.61
C ARG A 79 24.02 16.27 8.63
N TYR A 80 24.06 17.58 8.36
CA TYR A 80 22.92 18.49 8.47
C TYR A 80 22.26 18.85 7.14
N ASN A 81 22.76 18.37 6.01
CA ASN A 81 22.09 18.56 4.73
C ASN A 81 21.00 17.54 4.46
N ILE A 82 20.05 17.97 3.65
CA ILE A 82 19.08 17.07 3.04
C ILE A 82 19.81 15.98 2.26
N LEU A 83 19.36 14.74 2.38
CA LEU A 83 19.95 13.61 1.67
C LEU A 83 18.93 13.00 0.73
N LEU A 84 19.28 12.93 -0.55
CA LEU A 84 18.58 12.11 -1.51
C LEU A 84 18.87 10.64 -1.20
N LYS A 85 17.82 9.86 -1.00
CA LYS A 85 17.92 8.40 -0.91
C LYS A 85 17.86 7.81 -2.30
N ASP A 86 19.00 7.41 -2.82
CA ASP A 86 19.12 6.73 -4.11
C ASP A 86 19.27 5.21 -3.88
N ASP A 87 18.18 4.58 -3.40
CA ASP A 87 18.17 3.15 -3.11
C ASP A 87 17.35 2.31 -4.10
N LYS A 88 16.77 2.93 -5.14
CA LYS A 88 15.97 2.24 -6.15
C LYS A 88 16.54 2.38 -7.56
N SER A 89 16.89 1.25 -8.17
CA SER A 89 17.06 1.17 -9.61
C SER A 89 15.69 1.05 -10.30
N TYR A 90 15.31 2.08 -11.04
CA TYR A 90 14.09 2.07 -11.85
C TYR A 90 14.26 1.21 -13.10
N PRO A 91 13.18 0.53 -13.57
CA PRO A 91 13.26 -0.25 -14.80
C PRO A 91 13.40 0.66 -16.02
N SER A 92 14.29 0.27 -16.92
CA SER A 92 14.54 0.93 -18.21
C SER A 92 14.48 -0.10 -19.32
N ILE A 93 14.32 0.35 -20.56
CA ILE A 93 14.44 -0.49 -21.77
C ILE A 93 15.79 -0.21 -22.38
N CYS A 94 16.58 -1.26 -22.61
CA CYS A 94 17.85 -1.20 -23.31
C CYS A 94 17.66 -1.64 -24.76
N VAL A 95 18.15 -0.83 -25.68
CA VAL A 95 18.39 -1.20 -27.09
C VAL A 95 19.90 -1.34 -27.26
N THR A 96 20.39 -2.57 -27.46
CA THR A 96 21.84 -2.86 -27.52
C THR A 96 22.48 -2.28 -28.76
N ASN A 97 23.80 -2.07 -28.68
CA ASN A 97 24.61 -1.61 -29.80
C ASN A 97 25.32 -2.80 -30.47
N GLU A 98 24.52 -3.74 -30.99
CA GLU A 98 24.98 -4.95 -31.70
C GLU A 98 24.60 -4.88 -33.18
N LEU A 99 25.17 -5.75 -34.04
CA LEU A 99 24.82 -5.85 -35.46
C LEU A 99 23.30 -5.99 -35.67
N TYR A 100 22.67 -6.83 -34.83
CA TYR A 100 21.23 -6.97 -34.70
C TYR A 100 20.83 -6.60 -33.26
N PRO A 101 20.42 -5.36 -32.98
CA PRO A 101 20.12 -4.91 -31.63
C PRO A 101 19.00 -5.71 -30.94
N ARG A 102 19.17 -5.95 -29.61
CA ARG A 102 18.15 -6.53 -28.75
C ARG A 102 17.42 -5.43 -27.98
N VAL A 103 16.16 -5.69 -27.67
CA VAL A 103 15.32 -4.80 -26.89
C VAL A 103 14.82 -5.55 -25.65
N PHE A 104 15.23 -5.12 -24.46
CA PHE A 104 14.87 -5.80 -23.21
C PHE A 104 14.81 -4.88 -22.02
N LEU A 105 14.10 -5.33 -20.99
CA LEU A 105 14.04 -4.66 -19.68
C LEU A 105 15.35 -4.85 -18.91
N THR A 106 15.85 -3.75 -18.35
CA THR A 106 16.98 -3.77 -17.42
C THR A 106 16.77 -2.78 -16.28
N ARG A 107 17.45 -3.02 -15.16
CA ARG A 107 17.60 -2.04 -14.09
C ARG A 107 19.03 -1.52 -13.96
N ASN A 108 19.96 -2.17 -14.65
CA ASN A 108 21.36 -1.79 -14.64
C ASN A 108 21.66 -1.03 -15.94
N VAL A 109 22.08 0.21 -15.81
CA VAL A 109 22.53 1.05 -16.92
C VAL A 109 24.04 0.94 -17.00
N MET A 110 24.54 0.38 -18.12
CA MET A 110 25.97 0.26 -18.40
C MET A 110 26.38 1.27 -19.47
N PRO A 111 27.42 2.10 -19.26
CA PRO A 111 27.79 3.17 -20.20
C PRO A 111 28.05 2.73 -21.65
N LYS A 112 28.48 1.48 -21.86
CA LYS A 112 28.76 0.90 -23.18
C LYS A 112 27.73 -0.13 -23.66
N GLY A 113 26.64 -0.36 -22.92
CA GLY A 113 25.71 -1.47 -23.17
C GLY A 113 24.70 -1.22 -24.30
N GLY A 114 24.49 0.01 -24.72
CA GLY A 114 23.49 0.39 -25.70
C GLY A 114 22.80 1.71 -25.34
N ARG A 115 21.67 1.98 -26.00
CA ARG A 115 20.83 3.15 -25.71
C ARG A 115 19.73 2.74 -24.74
N TYR A 116 19.57 3.52 -23.66
CA TYR A 116 18.58 3.29 -22.63
C TYR A 116 17.42 4.27 -22.76
N TYR A 117 16.20 3.76 -22.53
CA TYR A 117 14.96 4.52 -22.54
C TYR A 117 14.27 4.36 -21.20
N GLY A 118 13.69 5.42 -20.67
CA GLY A 118 13.18 5.54 -19.32
C GLY A 118 14.09 6.45 -18.48
N PRO A 119 14.09 6.33 -17.17
CA PRO A 119 13.44 5.28 -16.34
C PRO A 119 11.91 5.38 -16.28
N TYR A 120 11.25 4.22 -16.09
CA TYR A 120 9.81 4.13 -16.03
C TYR A 120 9.33 3.92 -14.59
N ALA A 121 8.11 4.36 -14.27
CA ALA A 121 7.53 4.28 -12.93
C ALA A 121 7.43 2.85 -12.36
N SER A 122 7.17 1.86 -13.23
CA SER A 122 7.01 0.46 -12.80
C SER A 122 7.42 -0.53 -13.88
N THR A 123 7.75 -1.75 -13.44
CA THR A 123 8.03 -2.89 -14.33
C THR A 123 6.83 -3.29 -15.19
N ALA A 124 5.60 -3.05 -14.69
CA ALA A 124 4.38 -3.34 -15.44
C ALA A 124 4.29 -2.48 -16.70
N VAL A 125 4.53 -1.18 -16.60
CA VAL A 125 4.56 -0.26 -17.75
C VAL A 125 5.57 -0.72 -18.81
N VAL A 126 6.79 -1.08 -18.37
CA VAL A 126 7.83 -1.58 -19.29
C VAL A 126 7.44 -2.88 -19.98
N ARG A 127 6.81 -3.82 -19.25
CA ARG A 127 6.34 -5.08 -19.85
C ARG A 127 5.27 -4.84 -20.91
N THR A 128 4.27 -4.02 -20.60
CA THR A 128 3.22 -3.67 -21.57
C THR A 128 3.81 -3.03 -22.84
N LEU A 129 4.81 -2.17 -22.69
CA LEU A 129 5.49 -1.54 -23.82
C LEU A 129 6.32 -2.56 -24.63
N LEU A 130 7.03 -3.46 -23.96
CA LEU A 130 7.78 -4.54 -24.62
C LEU A 130 6.86 -5.55 -25.33
N GLU A 131 5.68 -5.85 -24.76
CA GLU A 131 4.65 -6.69 -25.39
C GLU A 131 4.15 -6.02 -26.68
N LEU A 132 3.80 -4.73 -26.63
CA LEU A 132 3.43 -3.96 -27.81
C LEU A 132 4.53 -4.02 -28.89
N LEU A 133 5.79 -3.80 -28.53
CA LEU A 133 6.91 -3.83 -29.49
C LEU A 133 7.10 -5.20 -30.12
N LYS A 134 6.90 -6.29 -29.38
CA LYS A 134 6.96 -7.66 -29.91
C LYS A 134 5.80 -7.99 -30.85
N GLU A 135 4.60 -7.45 -30.57
CA GLU A 135 3.45 -7.61 -31.46
C GLU A 135 3.60 -6.82 -32.77
N LEU A 136 4.31 -5.68 -32.71
CA LEU A 136 4.55 -4.83 -33.89
C LEU A 136 5.70 -5.35 -34.76
N TYR A 137 6.77 -5.86 -34.13
CA TYR A 137 8.02 -6.20 -34.80
C TYR A 137 8.55 -7.55 -34.31
N PRO A 138 9.00 -8.45 -35.21
CA PRO A 138 9.58 -9.74 -34.86
C PRO A 138 11.04 -9.57 -34.38
N LEU A 139 11.21 -9.04 -33.18
CA LEU A 139 12.49 -8.71 -32.57
C LEU A 139 13.19 -9.95 -32.00
N ARG A 140 14.50 -10.06 -32.17
CA ARG A 140 15.26 -11.16 -31.57
C ARG A 140 15.25 -11.09 -30.05
N SER A 141 15.03 -12.24 -29.42
CA SER A 141 15.01 -12.42 -27.97
C SER A 141 16.29 -13.05 -27.42
N CYS A 142 17.03 -13.79 -28.26
CA CYS A 142 18.19 -14.58 -27.89
C CYS A 142 19.37 -13.73 -27.39
N ARG A 143 20.14 -14.26 -26.43
CA ARG A 143 21.34 -13.60 -25.87
C ARG A 143 22.62 -13.94 -26.62
N TRP A 144 22.53 -14.74 -27.66
CA TRP A 144 23.68 -15.16 -28.45
C TRP A 144 24.33 -13.96 -29.14
N PRO A 145 25.65 -13.78 -29.06
CA PRO A 145 26.35 -12.71 -29.82
C PRO A 145 26.31 -13.01 -31.32
N ILE A 146 25.66 -12.13 -32.08
CA ILE A 146 25.60 -12.26 -33.54
C ILE A 146 26.56 -11.25 -34.13
N THR A 147 27.65 -11.76 -34.73
CA THR A 147 28.67 -10.97 -35.47
C THR A 147 28.56 -11.26 -36.96
N ALA A 148 29.10 -10.40 -37.79
CA ALA A 148 29.14 -10.62 -39.25
C ALA A 148 29.80 -11.97 -39.59
N GLU A 149 30.89 -12.32 -38.90
CA GLU A 149 31.59 -13.59 -39.04
C GLU A 149 30.73 -14.82 -38.64
N SER A 150 29.94 -14.70 -37.56
CA SER A 150 29.05 -15.81 -37.11
C SER A 150 27.90 -16.04 -38.09
N VAL A 151 27.40 -15.00 -38.74
CA VAL A 151 26.36 -15.08 -39.76
C VAL A 151 26.92 -15.72 -41.04
N GLU A 152 28.09 -15.26 -41.50
CA GLU A 152 28.74 -15.78 -42.69
C GLU A 152 29.10 -17.27 -42.59
N LYS A 153 29.60 -17.68 -41.43
CA LYS A 153 29.93 -19.10 -41.13
C LYS A 153 28.68 -19.94 -40.77
N ARG A 154 27.49 -19.37 -40.69
CA ARG A 154 26.26 -20.04 -40.24
C ARG A 154 26.45 -20.87 -38.97
N SER A 155 27.20 -20.31 -38.01
CA SER A 155 27.61 -21.03 -36.79
C SER A 155 26.45 -21.34 -35.82
N VAL A 156 25.30 -20.71 -36.00
CA VAL A 156 24.10 -20.89 -35.18
C VAL A 156 22.87 -21.12 -36.05
N ARG A 157 22.13 -22.19 -35.79
CA ARG A 157 20.87 -22.47 -36.47
C ARG A 157 19.71 -21.66 -35.89
N VAL A 158 18.67 -21.39 -36.70
CA VAL A 158 17.46 -20.74 -36.26
C VAL A 158 16.77 -21.55 -35.14
N CYS A 159 16.24 -20.84 -34.18
CA CYS A 159 15.55 -21.42 -33.00
C CYS A 159 14.03 -21.42 -33.19
N LEU A 160 13.30 -21.91 -32.18
CA LEU A 160 11.83 -21.97 -32.18
C LEU A 160 11.20 -20.60 -32.47
N ASP A 161 11.74 -19.50 -31.92
CA ASP A 161 11.22 -18.13 -32.14
C ASP A 161 11.14 -17.76 -33.63
N TYR A 162 12.05 -18.25 -34.48
CA TYR A 162 11.96 -18.08 -35.90
C TYR A 162 10.77 -18.86 -36.52
N HIS A 163 10.60 -20.13 -36.13
CA HIS A 163 9.54 -20.98 -36.67
C HIS A 163 8.14 -20.53 -36.29
N ILE A 164 8.01 -19.84 -35.15
CA ILE A 164 6.73 -19.24 -34.70
C ILE A 164 6.60 -17.76 -35.05
N HIS A 165 7.45 -17.26 -35.98
CA HIS A 165 7.46 -15.89 -36.50
C HIS A 165 7.69 -14.78 -35.47
N ASN A 166 8.26 -15.07 -34.33
CA ASN A 166 8.65 -14.07 -33.34
C ASN A 166 10.03 -13.44 -33.63
N CYS A 167 10.81 -14.02 -34.54
CA CYS A 167 12.15 -13.57 -34.92
C CYS A 167 12.37 -13.78 -36.40
N LEU A 168 13.16 -12.90 -37.03
CA LEU A 168 13.47 -12.94 -38.47
C LEU A 168 14.64 -13.86 -38.83
N GLY A 169 15.22 -14.61 -37.88
CA GLY A 169 16.35 -15.50 -38.18
C GLY A 169 17.67 -14.78 -38.39
N CYS A 170 17.91 -13.69 -37.67
CA CYS A 170 19.13 -12.88 -37.71
C CYS A 170 20.42 -13.69 -37.57
N CYS A 171 20.38 -14.81 -36.80
CA CYS A 171 21.53 -15.66 -36.55
C CYS A 171 22.03 -16.43 -37.79
N GLU A 172 21.16 -16.67 -38.77
CA GLU A 172 21.49 -17.29 -40.07
C GLU A 172 21.57 -16.27 -41.22
N GLY A 173 21.43 -14.96 -40.93
CA GLY A 173 21.44 -13.93 -41.96
C GLY A 173 20.21 -13.95 -42.88
N ARG A 174 19.06 -14.44 -42.40
CA ARG A 174 17.81 -14.48 -43.20
C ARG A 174 17.17 -13.12 -43.40
N VAL A 175 17.60 -12.12 -42.64
CA VAL A 175 17.26 -10.71 -42.78
C VAL A 175 18.56 -9.90 -42.79
N SER A 176 18.63 -8.86 -43.62
CA SER A 176 19.81 -7.99 -43.63
C SER A 176 19.89 -7.11 -42.38
N PRO A 177 21.10 -6.68 -41.97
CA PRO A 177 21.27 -5.73 -40.88
C PRO A 177 20.54 -4.40 -41.12
N GLU A 178 20.47 -3.95 -42.37
CA GLU A 178 19.81 -2.72 -42.80
C GLU A 178 18.30 -2.82 -42.58
N GLU A 179 17.68 -3.87 -43.12
CA GLU A 179 16.23 -4.13 -42.97
C GLU A 179 15.82 -4.29 -41.49
N TYR A 180 16.61 -5.05 -40.73
CA TYR A 180 16.37 -5.17 -39.28
C TYR A 180 16.58 -3.82 -38.55
N GLY A 181 17.51 -3.01 -39.03
CA GLY A 181 17.80 -1.66 -38.56
C GLY A 181 16.61 -0.71 -38.68
N GLU A 182 15.80 -0.85 -39.76
CA GLU A 182 14.57 -0.07 -39.94
C GLU A 182 13.54 -0.35 -38.83
N TYR A 183 13.32 -1.63 -38.49
CA TYR A 183 12.45 -1.98 -37.35
C TYR A 183 12.97 -1.40 -36.06
N ILE A 184 14.27 -1.47 -35.81
CA ILE A 184 14.89 -0.87 -34.62
C ILE A 184 14.74 0.66 -34.63
N GLY A 185 14.79 1.29 -35.79
CA GLY A 185 14.52 2.72 -35.97
C GLY A 185 13.12 3.11 -35.49
N GLN A 186 12.11 2.35 -35.91
CA GLN A 186 10.72 2.55 -35.49
C GLN A 186 10.53 2.26 -33.98
N VAL A 187 11.13 1.20 -33.45
CA VAL A 187 11.17 0.91 -32.02
C VAL A 187 11.74 2.08 -31.23
N LYS A 188 12.85 2.66 -31.67
CA LYS A 188 13.47 3.83 -31.03
C LYS A 188 12.55 5.04 -31.02
N ARG A 189 11.76 5.28 -32.07
CA ARG A 189 10.75 6.35 -32.14
C ARG A 189 9.64 6.13 -31.11
N ILE A 190 9.07 4.92 -31.07
CA ILE A 190 8.03 4.57 -30.08
C ILE A 190 8.56 4.78 -28.65
N LEU A 191 9.77 4.30 -28.35
CA LEU A 191 10.40 4.45 -27.04
C LEU A 191 10.74 5.91 -26.68
N SER A 192 10.92 6.77 -27.68
CA SER A 192 11.10 8.21 -27.50
C SER A 192 9.78 8.99 -27.40
N GLY A 193 8.63 8.30 -27.41
CA GLY A 193 7.29 8.90 -27.35
C GLY A 193 6.73 9.34 -28.71
N ASP A 194 7.50 9.28 -29.78
CA ASP A 194 7.08 9.69 -31.13
C ASP A 194 6.26 8.59 -31.81
N THR A 195 5.11 8.29 -31.23
CA THR A 195 4.18 7.28 -31.75
C THR A 195 3.39 7.80 -32.95
N GLN A 196 3.24 9.12 -33.10
CA GLN A 196 2.54 9.73 -34.24
C GLN A 196 3.28 9.47 -35.53
N ALA A 197 4.59 9.75 -35.57
CA ALA A 197 5.41 9.51 -36.79
C ALA A 197 5.37 8.04 -37.20
N VAL A 198 5.26 7.10 -36.24
CA VAL A 198 5.13 5.67 -36.60
C VAL A 198 3.74 5.36 -37.14
N SER A 199 2.68 5.94 -36.57
CA SER A 199 1.31 5.83 -37.09
C SER A 199 1.21 6.36 -38.52
N ASP A 200 1.77 7.54 -38.80
CA ASP A 200 1.75 8.18 -40.12
C ASP A 200 2.51 7.34 -41.14
N TYR A 201 3.68 6.79 -40.78
CA TYR A 201 4.43 5.86 -41.60
C TYR A 201 3.61 4.60 -41.93
N LEU A 202 2.96 3.97 -40.94
CA LEU A 202 2.15 2.78 -41.19
C LEU A 202 0.96 3.07 -42.09
N VAL A 203 0.32 4.24 -41.97
CA VAL A 203 -0.78 4.65 -42.86
C VAL A 203 -0.29 4.86 -44.30
N SER A 204 0.83 5.56 -44.49
CA SER A 204 1.39 5.81 -45.83
C SER A 204 1.80 4.52 -46.52
N GLU A 205 2.43 3.60 -45.77
CA GLU A 205 2.88 2.32 -46.32
C GLU A 205 1.71 1.37 -46.61
N MET A 206 0.67 1.38 -45.77
CA MET A 206 -0.59 0.66 -46.00
C MET A 206 -1.28 1.14 -47.26
N GLN A 207 -1.30 2.46 -47.53
CA GLN A 207 -1.88 3.02 -48.74
C GLN A 207 -1.07 2.64 -49.98
N ARG A 208 0.26 2.63 -49.90
CA ARG A 208 1.15 2.21 -50.99
C ARG A 208 0.91 0.74 -51.35
N LEU A 209 0.90 -0.16 -50.37
CA LEU A 209 0.66 -1.60 -50.60
C LEU A 209 -0.74 -1.87 -51.14
N ALA A 210 -1.74 -1.12 -50.70
CA ALA A 210 -3.11 -1.22 -51.25
C ALA A 210 -3.16 -0.79 -52.71
N ALA A 211 -2.42 0.26 -53.11
CA ALA A 211 -2.32 0.68 -54.50
C ALA A 211 -1.59 -0.36 -55.38
N GLU A 212 -0.66 -1.14 -54.80
CA GLU A 212 0.03 -2.26 -55.44
C GLU A 212 -0.81 -3.56 -55.41
N LEU A 213 -2.06 -3.54 -54.95
CA LEU A 213 -2.98 -4.67 -54.80
C LEU A 213 -2.47 -5.76 -53.82
N ARG A 214 -1.54 -5.45 -52.91
CA ARG A 214 -0.97 -6.33 -51.88
C ARG A 214 -1.80 -6.23 -50.61
N PHE A 215 -3.06 -6.68 -50.67
CA PHE A 215 -4.04 -6.45 -49.62
C PHE A 215 -3.74 -7.20 -48.30
N GLU A 216 -3.11 -8.37 -48.36
CA GLU A 216 -2.76 -9.13 -47.12
C GLU A 216 -1.70 -8.37 -46.32
N GLU A 217 -0.69 -7.84 -46.98
CA GLU A 217 0.36 -7.05 -46.32
C GLU A 217 -0.18 -5.71 -45.79
N ALA A 218 -1.05 -5.06 -46.60
CA ALA A 218 -1.75 -3.85 -46.13
C ALA A 218 -2.62 -4.13 -44.88
N GLN A 219 -3.26 -5.31 -44.83
CA GLN A 219 -4.05 -5.71 -43.66
C GLN A 219 -3.18 -5.92 -42.41
N GLU A 220 -1.98 -6.48 -42.55
CA GLU A 220 -1.04 -6.61 -41.42
C GLU A 220 -0.59 -5.23 -40.91
N LEU A 221 -0.30 -4.28 -41.80
CA LEU A 221 0.02 -2.90 -41.39
C LEU A 221 -1.16 -2.22 -40.69
N LYS A 222 -2.39 -2.46 -41.17
CA LYS A 222 -3.61 -1.98 -40.51
C LYS A 222 -3.74 -2.53 -39.07
N ARG A 223 -3.43 -3.79 -38.85
CA ARG A 223 -3.41 -4.41 -37.53
C ARG A 223 -2.39 -3.72 -36.61
N LYS A 224 -1.18 -3.48 -37.10
CA LYS A 224 -0.10 -2.76 -36.39
C LYS A 224 -0.53 -1.33 -36.03
N TYR A 225 -1.11 -0.61 -36.98
CA TYR A 225 -1.68 0.72 -36.75
C TYR A 225 -2.73 0.72 -35.64
N GLN A 226 -3.68 -0.22 -35.66
CA GLN A 226 -4.69 -0.35 -34.61
C GLN A 226 -4.11 -0.65 -33.22
N LEU A 227 -3.01 -1.40 -33.14
CA LEU A 227 -2.31 -1.67 -31.87
C LEU A 227 -1.71 -0.39 -31.30
N ILE A 228 -1.05 0.44 -32.14
CA ILE A 228 -0.48 1.73 -31.73
C ILE A 228 -1.59 2.67 -31.26
N GLU A 229 -2.69 2.78 -32.00
CA GLU A 229 -3.81 3.64 -31.61
C GLU A 229 -4.46 3.20 -30.30
N ARG A 230 -4.61 1.89 -30.04
CA ARG A 230 -5.07 1.37 -28.75
C ARG A 230 -4.10 1.69 -27.61
N TYR A 231 -2.80 1.63 -27.87
CA TYR A 231 -1.78 2.01 -26.89
C TYR A 231 -1.87 3.50 -26.59
N ARG A 232 -1.97 4.36 -27.61
CA ARG A 232 -2.15 5.81 -27.48
C ARG A 232 -3.41 6.17 -26.70
N ALA A 233 -4.54 5.51 -26.95
CA ALA A 233 -5.79 5.74 -26.24
C ALA A 233 -5.71 5.37 -24.75
N LYS A 234 -4.89 4.40 -24.37
CA LYS A 234 -4.63 4.01 -22.97
C LYS A 234 -3.53 4.84 -22.31
N SER A 235 -2.61 5.37 -23.09
CA SER A 235 -1.58 6.28 -22.62
C SER A 235 -2.22 7.63 -22.29
N VAL A 236 -1.71 8.33 -21.27
CA VAL A 236 -2.20 9.67 -20.93
C VAL A 236 -1.82 10.62 -22.06
N VAL A 237 -2.74 10.81 -23.00
CA VAL A 237 -2.54 11.72 -24.12
C VAL A 237 -2.84 13.13 -23.63
N VAL A 238 -1.81 13.93 -23.55
CA VAL A 238 -1.92 15.39 -23.48
C VAL A 238 -1.92 15.91 -24.90
N SER A 239 -2.66 17.01 -25.15
CA SER A 239 -2.76 17.66 -26.46
C SER A 239 -1.37 17.77 -27.13
N ALA A 240 -1.27 17.36 -28.38
CA ALA A 240 -0.04 17.32 -29.16
C ALA A 240 0.63 18.70 -29.40
N SER A 241 0.06 19.78 -28.87
CA SER A 241 0.53 21.15 -29.04
C SER A 241 1.82 21.48 -28.27
N GLU A 242 2.15 20.72 -27.22
CA GLU A 242 3.38 20.91 -26.45
C GLU A 242 4.28 19.68 -26.57
N THR A 243 5.42 19.84 -27.19
CA THR A 243 6.29 18.74 -27.61
C THR A 243 7.20 18.21 -26.51
N ASP A 244 7.50 19.02 -25.48
CA ASP A 244 8.50 18.66 -24.45
C ASP A 244 8.23 19.40 -23.13
N ILE A 245 7.87 18.66 -22.06
CA ILE A 245 7.48 19.21 -20.76
C ILE A 245 8.08 18.37 -19.64
N ASP A 246 8.69 19.05 -18.66
CA ASP A 246 9.04 18.47 -17.37
C ASP A 246 7.95 18.76 -16.32
N VAL A 247 7.52 17.75 -15.58
CA VAL A 247 6.49 17.88 -14.56
C VAL A 247 7.03 17.41 -13.22
N TYR A 248 6.94 18.26 -12.22
CA TYR A 248 7.32 17.94 -10.85
C TYR A 248 6.11 18.07 -9.92
N SER A 249 5.91 17.10 -9.04
CA SER A 249 4.92 17.19 -7.96
C SER A 249 5.59 16.99 -6.61
N TYR A 250 4.99 17.50 -5.55
CA TYR A 250 5.50 17.43 -4.20
C TYR A 250 4.48 16.78 -3.28
N GLU A 251 4.88 15.76 -2.53
CA GLU A 251 4.07 15.11 -1.50
C GLU A 251 4.83 15.15 -0.16
N PRO A 252 4.29 15.83 0.88
CA PRO A 252 4.94 15.92 2.18
C PRO A 252 4.87 14.60 2.96
N GLY A 253 5.88 14.36 3.78
CA GLY A 253 5.93 13.34 4.83
C GLY A 253 6.59 13.90 6.09
N ASP A 254 6.55 13.17 7.20
CA ASP A 254 7.07 13.63 8.49
C ASP A 254 8.57 13.93 8.43
N ASN A 255 9.38 12.91 8.21
CA ASN A 255 10.85 13.01 8.11
C ASN A 255 11.35 12.99 6.66
N PHE A 256 10.45 12.83 5.69
CA PHE A 256 10.76 12.70 4.27
C PHE A 256 9.89 13.63 3.44
N ALA A 257 10.34 13.92 2.24
CA ALA A 257 9.52 14.51 1.20
C ALA A 257 9.70 13.69 -0.09
N TYR A 258 8.66 13.62 -0.88
CA TYR A 258 8.63 12.86 -2.12
C TYR A 258 8.34 13.80 -3.27
N VAL A 259 9.22 13.83 -4.25
CA VAL A 259 9.04 14.62 -5.47
C VAL A 259 9.00 13.67 -6.64
N ASN A 260 7.87 13.61 -7.35
CA ASN A 260 7.79 12.83 -8.58
C ASN A 260 8.16 13.72 -9.76
N TYR A 261 9.09 13.27 -10.56
CA TYR A 261 9.50 13.82 -11.84
C TYR A 261 8.90 13.00 -12.97
N MET A 262 8.30 13.66 -13.94
CA MET A 262 7.88 13.06 -15.20
C MET A 262 8.37 13.92 -16.37
N HIS A 263 8.95 13.28 -17.36
CA HIS A 263 9.27 13.89 -18.64
C HIS A 263 8.24 13.44 -19.67
N VAL A 264 7.54 14.40 -20.26
CA VAL A 264 6.50 14.19 -21.27
C VAL A 264 7.01 14.69 -22.61
N ARG A 265 7.01 13.82 -23.61
CA ARG A 265 7.45 14.13 -24.96
C ARG A 265 6.42 13.67 -25.98
N HIS A 266 6.06 14.54 -26.91
CA HIS A 266 5.00 14.27 -27.90
C HIS A 266 3.72 13.70 -27.27
N GLY A 267 3.29 14.26 -26.13
CA GLY A 267 2.11 13.82 -25.39
C GLY A 267 2.24 12.50 -24.63
N SER A 268 3.40 11.84 -24.66
CA SER A 268 3.66 10.56 -23.98
C SER A 268 4.64 10.72 -22.84
N VAL A 269 4.39 10.06 -21.70
CA VAL A 269 5.32 10.01 -20.56
C VAL A 269 6.48 9.08 -20.90
N VAL A 270 7.66 9.63 -21.14
CA VAL A 270 8.87 8.86 -21.52
C VAL A 270 9.78 8.56 -20.32
N GLN A 271 9.69 9.37 -19.26
CA GLN A 271 10.40 9.11 -17.99
C GLN A 271 9.50 9.41 -16.81
N CYS A 272 9.64 8.63 -15.74
CA CYS A 272 8.91 8.86 -14.50
C CYS A 272 9.70 8.29 -13.32
N VAL A 273 10.12 9.17 -12.41
CA VAL A 273 10.91 8.84 -11.21
C VAL A 273 10.35 9.57 -10.01
N THR A 274 10.36 8.95 -8.83
CA THR A 274 10.07 9.62 -7.57
C THR A 274 11.32 9.69 -6.72
N PHE A 275 11.77 10.89 -6.44
CA PHE A 275 12.86 11.18 -5.52
C PHE A 275 12.35 11.16 -4.08
N GLU A 276 13.12 10.56 -3.18
CA GLU A 276 12.86 10.54 -1.74
C GLU A 276 13.93 11.37 -1.03
N PHE A 277 13.54 12.51 -0.47
CA PHE A 277 14.41 13.39 0.27
C PHE A 277 14.21 13.21 1.78
N ARG A 278 15.28 12.91 2.51
CA ARG A 278 15.26 12.89 3.96
C ARG A 278 15.54 14.29 4.49
N LYS A 279 14.55 14.88 5.16
CA LYS A 279 14.68 16.18 5.82
C LYS A 279 15.65 16.08 7.00
N LYS A 280 16.54 17.04 7.11
CA LYS A 280 17.53 17.12 8.19
C LYS A 280 17.34 18.37 9.04
N LEU A 281 17.17 19.49 8.38
CA LEU A 281 16.73 20.75 8.94
C LEU A 281 15.24 20.95 8.60
N ASP A 282 14.71 22.11 8.85
CA ASP A 282 13.33 22.44 8.50
C ASP A 282 13.28 23.03 7.07
N GLU A 283 13.77 22.23 6.09
CA GLU A 283 13.83 22.63 4.68
C GLU A 283 12.42 22.86 4.14
N SER A 284 12.26 24.00 3.44
CA SER A 284 10.97 24.36 2.85
C SER A 284 10.62 23.50 1.64
N PRO A 285 9.32 23.35 1.29
CA PRO A 285 8.90 22.67 0.08
C PRO A 285 9.58 23.21 -1.19
N GLU A 286 9.76 24.54 -1.27
CA GLU A 286 10.37 25.24 -2.40
C GLU A 286 11.85 24.87 -2.56
N GLN A 287 12.59 24.77 -1.45
CA GLN A 287 13.98 24.31 -1.45
C GLN A 287 14.11 22.86 -1.92
N ILE A 288 13.24 21.98 -1.39
CA ILE A 288 13.24 20.56 -1.78
C ILE A 288 12.92 20.40 -3.26
N LEU A 289 11.98 21.19 -3.78
CA LEU A 289 11.64 21.18 -5.20
C LEU A 289 12.81 21.64 -6.06
N SER A 290 13.55 22.67 -5.64
CA SER A 290 14.78 23.15 -6.32
C SER A 290 15.83 22.04 -6.40
N TYR A 291 16.06 21.31 -5.30
CA TYR A 291 16.98 20.15 -5.30
C TYR A 291 16.52 19.04 -6.24
N ALA A 292 15.22 18.77 -6.31
CA ALA A 292 14.68 17.75 -7.21
C ALA A 292 14.84 18.12 -8.69
N VAL A 293 14.67 19.41 -9.02
CA VAL A 293 14.91 19.93 -10.38
C VAL A 293 16.37 19.77 -10.76
N ALA A 294 17.30 20.25 -9.92
CA ALA A 294 18.74 20.14 -10.16
C ALA A 294 19.20 18.67 -10.26
N GLU A 295 18.61 17.79 -9.45
CA GLU A 295 18.93 16.36 -9.49
C GLU A 295 18.49 15.70 -10.79
N ALA A 296 17.26 15.97 -11.24
CA ALA A 296 16.75 15.43 -12.50
C ALA A 296 17.58 15.91 -13.70
N GLU A 297 18.00 17.18 -13.69
CA GLU A 297 18.89 17.75 -14.71
C GLU A 297 20.24 17.02 -14.76
N ALA A 298 20.86 16.86 -13.59
CA ALA A 298 22.16 16.19 -13.48
C ALA A 298 22.09 14.71 -13.90
N GLN A 299 20.98 14.04 -13.58
CA GLN A 299 20.84 12.60 -13.82
C GLN A 299 20.39 12.26 -15.22
N PHE A 300 19.46 13.04 -15.81
CA PHE A 300 18.82 12.68 -17.07
C PHE A 300 19.30 13.54 -18.25
N HIS A 301 19.98 14.65 -17.98
CA HIS A 301 20.46 15.60 -19.00
C HIS A 301 19.34 16.10 -19.94
N ASN A 302 18.09 15.98 -19.49
CA ASN A 302 16.92 16.49 -20.19
C ASN A 302 16.57 17.86 -19.63
N ALA A 303 16.38 18.81 -20.51
CA ALA A 303 16.03 20.17 -20.14
C ALA A 303 14.88 20.64 -21.01
N ALA A 304 13.63 20.23 -20.65
CA ALA A 304 12.46 20.83 -21.27
C ALA A 304 12.40 22.32 -20.93
N ARG A 305 12.04 23.14 -21.93
CA ARG A 305 11.87 24.58 -21.71
C ARG A 305 10.71 24.90 -20.75
N THR A 306 9.64 24.11 -20.83
CA THR A 306 8.47 24.26 -19.95
C THR A 306 8.55 23.28 -18.78
N VAL A 307 8.49 23.81 -17.56
CA VAL A 307 8.51 23.04 -16.31
C VAL A 307 7.21 23.29 -15.55
N VAL A 308 6.43 22.23 -15.37
CA VAL A 308 5.16 22.27 -14.61
C VAL A 308 5.42 21.90 -13.15
N VAL A 309 5.00 22.78 -12.23
CA VAL A 309 5.27 22.65 -10.79
C VAL A 309 4.03 22.96 -9.97
N PRO A 310 3.91 22.44 -8.73
CA PRO A 310 2.78 22.76 -7.83
C PRO A 310 2.90 24.17 -7.23
N PHE A 311 4.10 24.69 -7.07
CA PHE A 311 4.49 26.01 -6.59
C PHE A 311 5.88 26.35 -7.16
N LEU A 312 6.26 27.61 -7.14
CA LEU A 312 7.57 28.02 -7.67
C LEU A 312 8.70 27.50 -6.75
N PRO A 313 9.78 26.92 -7.32
CA PRO A 313 10.95 26.55 -6.55
C PRO A 313 11.69 27.79 -6.01
N ASP A 314 12.47 27.63 -4.93
CA ASP A 314 13.27 28.69 -4.31
C ASP A 314 14.31 29.29 -5.28
N CYS A 315 14.85 28.45 -6.17
CA CYS A 315 15.75 28.83 -7.25
C CYS A 315 15.12 28.41 -8.58
N ALA A 316 14.66 29.36 -9.35
CA ALA A 316 14.11 29.15 -10.69
C ALA A 316 15.10 29.67 -11.72
N SER A 317 15.56 28.78 -12.61
CA SER A 317 16.46 29.16 -13.70
C SER A 317 15.77 30.12 -14.68
N GLU A 318 16.44 31.19 -15.09
CA GLU A 318 15.94 32.12 -16.09
C GLU A 318 15.83 31.49 -17.49
N SER A 319 16.53 30.37 -17.71
CA SER A 319 16.51 29.63 -18.99
C SER A 319 15.24 28.80 -19.19
N ARG A 320 14.44 28.58 -18.13
CA ARG A 320 13.25 27.72 -18.14
C ARG A 320 12.00 28.48 -17.72
N SER A 321 10.86 28.06 -18.29
CA SER A 321 9.54 28.60 -17.96
C SER A 321 8.85 27.72 -16.93
N PHE A 322 8.84 28.14 -15.67
CA PHE A 322 8.10 27.48 -14.60
C PHE A 322 6.62 27.88 -14.62
N VAL A 323 5.73 26.89 -14.69
CA VAL A 323 4.29 27.07 -14.79
C VAL A 323 3.59 26.38 -13.64
N VAL A 324 2.76 27.12 -12.88
CA VAL A 324 1.85 26.58 -11.86
C VAL A 324 0.45 26.51 -12.46
N PRO A 325 0.01 25.35 -12.97
CA PRO A 325 -1.22 25.23 -13.73
C PRO A 325 -2.46 25.20 -12.82
N GLN A 326 -3.48 25.97 -13.17
CA GLN A 326 -4.77 25.96 -12.45
C GLN A 326 -5.80 25.04 -13.13
N ARG A 327 -5.73 24.87 -14.46
CA ARG A 327 -6.67 24.08 -15.28
C ARG A 327 -5.98 23.54 -16.54
N GLY A 328 -6.67 22.65 -17.26
CA GLY A 328 -6.23 22.10 -18.53
C GLY A 328 -5.24 20.94 -18.40
N ASP A 329 -4.59 20.58 -19.52
CA ASP A 329 -3.73 19.39 -19.63
C ASP A 329 -2.52 19.43 -18.70
N LYS A 330 -1.89 20.60 -18.52
CA LYS A 330 -0.77 20.77 -17.57
C LYS A 330 -1.20 20.46 -16.12
N ARG A 331 -2.40 20.87 -15.72
CA ARG A 331 -2.97 20.55 -14.41
C ARG A 331 -3.20 19.04 -14.26
N ARG A 332 -3.74 18.41 -15.29
CA ARG A 332 -3.94 16.96 -15.30
C ARG A 332 -2.63 16.18 -15.18
N LEU A 333 -1.58 16.62 -15.89
CA LEU A 333 -0.24 16.03 -15.76
C LEU A 333 0.31 16.17 -14.34
N LEU A 334 0.15 17.33 -13.72
CA LEU A 334 0.56 17.57 -12.34
C LEU A 334 -0.17 16.64 -11.36
N GLU A 335 -1.46 16.40 -11.56
CA GLU A 335 -2.26 15.49 -10.75
C GLU A 335 -1.81 14.04 -10.88
N ILE A 336 -1.46 13.60 -12.09
CA ILE A 336 -0.90 12.26 -12.33
C ILE A 336 0.46 12.12 -11.63
N SER A 337 1.32 13.12 -11.76
CA SER A 337 2.60 13.14 -11.05
C SER A 337 2.41 13.07 -9.53
N LEU A 338 1.44 13.81 -8.99
CA LEU A 338 1.10 13.77 -7.57
C LEU A 338 0.57 12.41 -7.11
N GLN A 339 -0.26 11.75 -7.93
CA GLN A 339 -0.71 10.38 -7.66
C GLN A 339 0.47 9.40 -7.61
N ASN A 340 1.43 9.52 -8.51
CA ASN A 340 2.65 8.70 -8.50
C ASN A 340 3.47 8.92 -7.20
N ALA A 341 3.64 10.17 -6.76
CA ALA A 341 4.34 10.49 -5.51
C ALA A 341 3.62 9.88 -4.30
N ARG A 342 2.29 9.98 -4.24
CA ARG A 342 1.45 9.40 -3.17
C ARG A 342 1.50 7.88 -3.16
N GLN A 343 1.43 7.25 -4.33
CA GLN A 343 1.54 5.80 -4.45
C GLN A 343 2.92 5.32 -3.98
N TYR A 344 3.98 5.99 -4.37
CA TYR A 344 5.34 5.69 -3.93
C TYR A 344 5.47 5.77 -2.40
N LYS A 345 4.98 6.87 -1.79
CA LYS A 345 4.95 7.05 -0.33
C LYS A 345 4.18 5.91 0.35
N HIS A 346 2.99 5.56 -0.17
CA HIS A 346 2.18 4.46 0.37
C HIS A 346 2.93 3.12 0.32
N ASP A 347 3.55 2.80 -0.80
CA ASP A 347 4.30 1.56 -0.98
C ASP A 347 5.52 1.49 -0.06
N LYS A 348 6.22 2.62 0.14
CA LYS A 348 7.34 2.71 1.09
C LYS A 348 6.89 2.46 2.53
N VAL A 349 5.83 3.12 2.97
CA VAL A 349 5.24 2.92 4.32
C VAL A 349 4.82 1.46 4.49
N LYS A 350 4.10 0.89 3.53
CA LYS A 350 3.64 -0.50 3.56
C LYS A 350 4.80 -1.51 3.61
N ASN A 351 5.87 -1.26 2.86
CA ASN A 351 7.06 -2.11 2.88
C ASN A 351 7.84 -1.97 4.19
N ALA A 352 7.99 -0.76 4.74
CA ALA A 352 8.60 -0.54 6.04
C ALA A 352 7.83 -1.28 7.17
N GLU A 353 6.49 -1.28 7.11
CA GLU A 353 5.64 -1.99 8.05
C GLU A 353 5.74 -3.52 7.94
N LYS A 354 5.96 -4.05 6.74
CA LYS A 354 6.23 -5.49 6.55
C LYS A 354 7.56 -5.90 7.15
N LEU A 355 8.57 -5.04 7.05
CA LEU A 355 9.91 -5.28 7.61
C LEU A 355 9.94 -5.10 9.13
N ASN A 356 9.06 -4.28 9.69
CA ASN A 356 9.02 -3.98 11.12
C ASN A 356 7.58 -4.01 11.67
N PRO A 357 7.01 -5.21 11.92
CA PRO A 357 5.63 -5.39 12.38
C PRO A 357 5.31 -4.66 13.70
N GLU A 358 6.30 -4.48 14.58
CA GLU A 358 6.13 -3.79 15.86
C GLU A 358 5.88 -2.28 15.67
N GLN A 359 6.56 -1.66 14.72
CA GLN A 359 6.33 -0.24 14.38
C GLN A 359 4.91 -0.03 13.83
N ARG A 360 4.40 -0.98 13.03
CA ARG A 360 3.02 -0.95 12.54
C ARG A 360 2.03 -1.00 13.69
N VAL A 361 2.23 -1.94 14.62
CA VAL A 361 1.37 -2.06 15.82
C VAL A 361 1.41 -0.79 16.64
N THR A 362 2.58 -0.26 16.92
CA THR A 362 2.75 0.98 17.70
C THR A 362 2.06 2.16 17.00
N ARG A 363 2.22 2.33 15.69
CA ARG A 363 1.53 3.38 14.91
C ARG A 363 0.00 3.25 15.01
N LEU A 364 -0.53 2.03 14.81
CA LEU A 364 -1.96 1.76 14.94
C LEU A 364 -2.49 2.14 16.33
N LEU A 365 -1.81 1.66 17.38
CA LEU A 365 -2.21 1.93 18.75
C LEU A 365 -2.12 3.41 19.13
N THR A 366 -1.08 4.13 18.64
CA THR A 366 -0.94 5.58 18.80
C THR A 366 -2.08 6.33 18.11
N ARG A 367 -2.48 5.89 16.92
CA ARG A 367 -3.64 6.46 16.23
C ARG A 367 -4.93 6.20 17.00
N MET A 368 -5.14 4.97 17.47
CA MET A 368 -6.29 4.64 18.31
C MET A 368 -6.31 5.47 19.60
N GLN A 369 -5.17 5.64 20.27
CA GLN A 369 -5.05 6.51 21.44
C GLN A 369 -5.56 7.92 21.16
N LYS A 370 -5.14 8.50 20.03
CA LYS A 370 -5.58 9.85 19.63
C LYS A 370 -7.06 9.89 19.25
N ASP A 371 -7.53 8.95 18.42
CA ASP A 371 -8.91 8.91 17.92
C ASP A 371 -9.92 8.68 19.05
N PHE A 372 -9.57 7.86 20.05
CA PHE A 372 -10.41 7.56 21.23
C PHE A 372 -10.05 8.38 22.47
N ARG A 373 -9.17 9.38 22.35
CA ARG A 373 -8.74 10.28 23.47
C ARG A 373 -8.27 9.51 24.71
N LEU A 374 -7.51 8.42 24.50
CA LEU A 374 -7.04 7.56 25.59
C LEU A 374 -5.76 8.13 26.23
N THR A 375 -5.60 7.91 27.53
CA THR A 375 -4.38 8.30 28.26
C THR A 375 -3.20 7.41 27.93
N GLU A 376 -3.45 6.13 27.62
CA GLU A 376 -2.45 5.12 27.32
C GLU A 376 -2.72 4.42 25.98
N LEU A 377 -1.67 3.77 25.43
CA LEU A 377 -1.83 2.95 24.23
C LEU A 377 -2.77 1.77 24.49
N PRO A 378 -3.83 1.55 23.71
CA PRO A 378 -4.80 0.47 23.91
C PRO A 378 -4.22 -0.89 23.49
N ARG A 379 -3.25 -1.40 24.24
CA ARG A 379 -2.62 -2.71 23.98
C ARG A 379 -3.54 -3.88 24.26
N HIS A 380 -4.45 -3.71 25.23
CA HIS A 380 -5.46 -4.68 25.62
C HIS A 380 -6.84 -4.03 25.53
N ILE A 381 -7.68 -4.56 24.64
CA ILE A 381 -9.05 -4.08 24.39
C ILE A 381 -10.00 -5.25 24.59
N GLU A 382 -11.08 -5.03 25.33
CA GLU A 382 -12.16 -6.00 25.49
C GLU A 382 -13.46 -5.47 24.89
N CYS A 383 -14.24 -6.34 24.24
CA CYS A 383 -15.58 -6.00 23.76
C CYS A 383 -16.62 -6.97 24.33
N PHE A 384 -17.71 -6.40 24.81
CA PHE A 384 -18.84 -7.14 25.36
C PHE A 384 -20.07 -6.98 24.45
N ASP A 385 -20.69 -8.12 24.14
CA ASP A 385 -21.96 -8.20 23.43
C ASP A 385 -22.93 -9.10 24.21
N ASN A 386 -24.13 -8.57 24.45
CA ASN A 386 -25.23 -9.34 25.04
C ASN A 386 -26.11 -9.86 23.90
N SER A 387 -26.16 -11.18 23.73
CA SER A 387 -27.03 -11.80 22.74
C SER A 387 -28.18 -12.51 23.42
N ASN A 388 -29.38 -11.88 23.38
CA ASN A 388 -30.64 -12.50 23.78
C ASN A 388 -31.37 -13.04 22.56
N ILE A 389 -31.47 -14.37 22.44
CA ILE A 389 -32.33 -15.00 21.43
C ILE A 389 -33.58 -15.51 22.10
N GLN A 390 -34.70 -14.80 21.94
CA GLN A 390 -36.07 -15.22 22.34
C GLN A 390 -36.25 -15.60 23.81
N GLY A 391 -35.61 -14.88 24.75
CA GLY A 391 -35.94 -14.97 26.16
C GLY A 391 -35.47 -16.23 26.91
N THR A 392 -34.80 -17.17 26.29
CA THR A 392 -34.29 -18.39 26.92
C THR A 392 -32.77 -18.40 27.00
N ASN A 393 -32.24 -18.49 28.25
CA ASN A 393 -30.80 -18.61 28.53
C ASN A 393 -29.94 -17.46 27.98
N PRO A 394 -30.04 -16.23 28.48
CA PRO A 394 -29.22 -15.11 28.05
C PRO A 394 -27.74 -15.39 28.30
N VAL A 395 -26.92 -15.07 27.30
CA VAL A 395 -25.47 -15.25 27.31
C VAL A 395 -24.80 -13.98 26.84
N ALA A 396 -23.77 -13.56 27.53
CA ALA A 396 -22.89 -12.50 27.04
C ALA A 396 -21.56 -13.06 26.59
N SER A 397 -20.99 -12.42 25.57
CA SER A 397 -19.67 -12.71 25.03
C SER A 397 -18.68 -11.60 25.37
N CYS A 398 -17.46 -11.99 25.74
CA CYS A 398 -16.32 -11.11 25.89
C CYS A 398 -15.25 -11.55 24.90
N VAL A 399 -14.89 -10.70 23.95
CA VAL A 399 -13.74 -10.90 23.08
C VAL A 399 -12.61 -9.95 23.45
N VAL A 400 -11.39 -10.42 23.24
CA VAL A 400 -10.18 -9.74 23.66
C VAL A 400 -9.28 -9.53 22.45
N PHE A 401 -8.84 -8.28 22.24
CA PHE A 401 -7.79 -7.96 21.29
C PHE A 401 -6.55 -7.50 22.04
N LYS A 402 -5.38 -8.03 21.64
CA LYS A 402 -4.08 -7.61 22.15
C LYS A 402 -3.24 -7.08 21.00
N ASN A 403 -2.70 -5.87 21.15
CA ASN A 403 -1.92 -5.21 20.11
C ASN A 403 -2.67 -5.14 18.75
N GLY A 404 -3.95 -4.83 18.78
CA GLY A 404 -4.82 -4.69 17.61
C GLY A 404 -5.21 -6.00 16.92
N LYS A 405 -4.93 -7.18 17.52
CA LYS A 405 -5.25 -8.50 16.97
C LYS A 405 -6.08 -9.34 17.91
N PRO A 406 -6.97 -10.23 17.40
CA PRO A 406 -7.76 -11.14 18.20
C PRO A 406 -6.91 -12.08 19.07
N SER A 407 -7.18 -12.15 20.37
CA SER A 407 -6.56 -13.09 21.31
C SER A 407 -7.58 -14.15 21.74
N LYS A 408 -7.83 -15.14 20.87
CA LYS A 408 -8.92 -16.13 21.04
C LYS A 408 -8.84 -16.92 22.35
N ARG A 409 -7.64 -17.14 22.89
CA ARG A 409 -7.43 -17.83 24.19
C ARG A 409 -8.03 -17.06 25.38
N ASP A 410 -8.16 -15.74 25.24
CA ASP A 410 -8.63 -14.84 26.29
C ASP A 410 -10.14 -14.57 26.19
N TYR A 411 -10.81 -15.07 25.15
CA TYR A 411 -12.27 -14.95 24.96
C TYR A 411 -13.02 -15.67 26.08
N ARG A 412 -14.15 -15.11 26.51
CA ARG A 412 -15.00 -15.71 27.56
C ARG A 412 -16.47 -15.60 27.17
N HIS A 413 -17.23 -16.63 27.56
CA HIS A 413 -18.71 -16.62 27.60
C HIS A 413 -19.18 -16.49 29.04
N PHE A 414 -20.21 -15.72 29.24
CA PHE A 414 -20.85 -15.54 30.52
C PHE A 414 -22.32 -15.99 30.44
N ASN A 415 -22.67 -16.99 31.23
CA ASN A 415 -24.06 -17.32 31.46
C ASN A 415 -24.60 -16.31 32.48
N ILE A 416 -25.70 -15.65 32.17
CA ILE A 416 -26.40 -14.75 33.11
C ILE A 416 -27.08 -15.62 34.16
N LYS A 417 -26.92 -15.26 35.44
CA LYS A 417 -27.38 -16.07 36.58
C LYS A 417 -28.40 -15.35 37.46
N THR A 418 -28.31 -14.03 37.57
CA THR A 418 -29.07 -13.23 38.55
C THR A 418 -30.20 -12.42 37.93
N VAL A 419 -30.27 -12.35 36.60
CA VAL A 419 -31.27 -11.56 35.89
C VAL A 419 -32.38 -12.49 35.36
N GLU A 420 -33.60 -12.26 35.78
CA GLU A 420 -34.81 -12.91 35.27
C GLU A 420 -35.42 -12.08 34.14
N GLY A 421 -35.65 -12.70 32.98
CA GLY A 421 -36.24 -12.03 31.81
C GLY A 421 -35.22 -11.36 30.87
N PRO A 422 -35.69 -10.69 29.81
CA PRO A 422 -34.87 -10.07 28.79
C PRO A 422 -34.41 -8.65 29.20
N ASP A 423 -33.58 -8.54 30.24
CA ASP A 423 -32.97 -7.29 30.66
C ASP A 423 -31.49 -7.24 30.26
N ASP A 424 -31.21 -6.58 29.13
CA ASP A 424 -29.87 -6.43 28.59
C ASP A 424 -29.00 -5.51 29.47
N PHE A 425 -29.60 -4.57 30.19
CA PHE A 425 -28.89 -3.61 31.05
C PHE A 425 -28.38 -4.28 32.32
N ALA A 426 -29.26 -4.98 33.04
CA ALA A 426 -28.87 -5.74 34.22
C ALA A 426 -27.89 -6.85 33.90
N SER A 427 -28.06 -7.52 32.75
CA SER A 427 -27.14 -8.54 32.25
C SER A 427 -25.73 -7.97 31.99
N MET A 428 -25.61 -6.78 31.43
CA MET A 428 -24.32 -6.12 31.23
C MET A 428 -23.62 -5.79 32.55
N ILE A 429 -24.37 -5.29 33.53
CA ILE A 429 -23.84 -5.01 34.88
C ILE A 429 -23.30 -6.30 35.51
N GLU A 430 -24.09 -7.41 35.49
CA GLU A 430 -23.64 -8.70 36.02
C GLU A 430 -22.32 -9.17 35.40
N VAL A 431 -22.26 -9.15 34.08
CA VAL A 431 -21.10 -9.68 33.33
C VAL A 431 -19.85 -8.87 33.60
N LEU A 432 -19.94 -7.55 33.51
CA LEU A 432 -18.81 -6.66 33.79
C LEU A 432 -18.34 -6.75 35.23
N THR A 433 -19.27 -6.78 36.18
CA THR A 433 -18.94 -6.95 37.61
C THR A 433 -18.19 -8.26 37.82
N ARG A 434 -18.70 -9.38 37.33
CA ARG A 434 -18.05 -10.70 37.46
C ARG A 434 -16.68 -10.76 36.78
N ARG A 435 -16.55 -10.16 35.61
CA ARG A 435 -15.28 -10.14 34.86
C ARG A 435 -14.20 -9.37 35.61
N TYR A 436 -14.52 -8.17 36.02
CA TYR A 436 -13.53 -7.25 36.59
C TYR A 436 -13.29 -7.49 38.10
N SER A 437 -14.27 -7.95 38.88
CA SER A 437 -14.02 -8.45 40.24
C SER A 437 -12.96 -9.54 40.21
N ARG A 438 -13.12 -10.52 39.34
CA ARG A 438 -12.16 -11.61 39.21
C ARG A 438 -10.77 -11.14 38.80
N LEU A 439 -10.65 -10.20 37.84
CA LEU A 439 -9.36 -9.65 37.46
C LEU A 439 -8.67 -8.89 38.59
N LEU A 440 -9.45 -8.18 39.42
CA LEU A 440 -8.94 -7.47 40.57
C LEU A 440 -8.49 -8.45 41.68
N GLU A 441 -9.27 -9.49 41.97
CA GLU A 441 -8.92 -10.55 42.92
C GLU A 441 -7.67 -11.32 42.52
N GLU A 442 -7.51 -11.62 41.23
CA GLU A 442 -6.35 -12.32 40.66
C GLU A 442 -5.14 -11.39 40.46
N GLY A 443 -5.26 -10.08 40.73
CA GLY A 443 -4.18 -9.09 40.48
C GLY A 443 -3.78 -8.95 39.04
N GLN A 444 -4.67 -9.29 38.08
CA GLN A 444 -4.38 -9.19 36.66
C GLN A 444 -4.54 -7.76 36.14
N PRO A 445 -3.76 -7.36 35.11
CA PRO A 445 -3.86 -6.02 34.56
C PRO A 445 -5.22 -5.79 33.88
N LEU A 446 -5.80 -4.63 34.12
CA LEU A 446 -7.04 -4.17 33.50
C LEU A 446 -6.77 -3.80 32.03
N PRO A 447 -7.77 -3.92 31.12
CA PRO A 447 -7.64 -3.42 29.75
C PRO A 447 -7.59 -1.89 29.72
N GLN A 448 -6.95 -1.31 28.71
CA GLN A 448 -6.93 0.14 28.53
C GLN A 448 -8.25 0.66 27.92
N LEU A 449 -8.96 -0.19 27.18
CA LEU A 449 -10.22 0.17 26.53
C LEU A 449 -11.22 -0.97 26.63
N VAL A 450 -12.43 -0.65 27.04
CA VAL A 450 -13.59 -1.54 27.00
C VAL A 450 -14.65 -0.97 26.08
N VAL A 451 -15.09 -1.82 25.18
CA VAL A 451 -16.10 -1.52 24.16
C VAL A 451 -17.37 -2.30 24.51
N VAL A 452 -18.50 -1.64 24.48
CA VAL A 452 -19.81 -2.26 24.67
C VAL A 452 -20.58 -2.18 23.35
N ASP A 453 -21.02 -3.35 22.82
CA ASP A 453 -21.88 -3.39 21.63
C ASP A 453 -23.29 -2.95 21.98
N GLY A 454 -23.47 -1.64 22.00
CA GLY A 454 -24.73 -0.99 22.35
C GLY A 454 -24.60 0.52 22.45
N GLY A 455 -25.76 1.18 22.41
CA GLY A 455 -25.83 2.62 22.55
C GLY A 455 -25.70 3.11 24.01
N LYS A 456 -26.15 4.34 24.25
CA LYS A 456 -26.04 5.05 25.53
C LYS A 456 -26.52 4.24 26.73
N GLY A 457 -27.60 3.45 26.59
CA GLY A 457 -28.18 2.68 27.73
C GLY A 457 -27.23 1.58 28.21
N GLN A 458 -26.68 0.77 27.32
CA GLN A 458 -25.72 -0.27 27.70
C GLN A 458 -24.39 0.31 28.19
N LEU A 459 -23.98 1.45 27.64
CA LEU A 459 -22.80 2.18 28.11
C LEU A 459 -23.03 2.69 29.56
N SER A 460 -24.23 3.20 29.90
CA SER A 460 -24.58 3.62 31.26
C SER A 460 -24.52 2.46 32.26
N SER A 461 -24.96 1.26 31.85
CA SER A 461 -24.84 0.04 32.68
C SER A 461 -23.37 -0.35 32.89
N ALA A 462 -22.52 -0.17 31.90
CA ALA A 462 -21.08 -0.42 32.06
C ALA A 462 -20.43 0.58 33.03
N VAL A 463 -20.84 1.86 32.96
CA VAL A 463 -20.38 2.89 33.92
C VAL A 463 -20.79 2.52 35.34
N GLU A 464 -22.05 2.11 35.54
CA GLU A 464 -22.53 1.70 36.86
C GLU A 464 -21.74 0.51 37.44
N ALA A 465 -21.46 -0.51 36.63
CA ALA A 465 -20.62 -1.63 37.02
C ALA A 465 -19.22 -1.19 37.46
N PHE A 466 -18.64 -0.24 36.71
CA PHE A 466 -17.30 0.27 37.02
C PHE A 466 -17.27 1.17 38.25
N ASP A 467 -18.34 1.92 38.52
CA ASP A 467 -18.49 2.70 39.73
C ASP A 467 -18.56 1.78 40.98
N ARG A 468 -19.36 0.70 40.92
CA ARG A 468 -19.46 -0.31 41.98
C ARG A 468 -18.11 -0.98 42.30
N LEU A 469 -17.25 -1.15 41.29
CA LEU A 469 -15.94 -1.78 41.43
C LEU A 469 -14.80 -0.80 41.78
N GLY A 470 -15.04 0.50 41.77
CA GLY A 470 -14.02 1.52 42.02
C GLY A 470 -12.93 1.59 40.93
N ILE A 471 -13.25 1.20 39.71
CA ILE A 471 -12.33 1.23 38.56
C ILE A 471 -12.67 2.28 37.50
N ARG A 472 -13.68 3.11 37.78
CA ARG A 472 -13.99 4.26 36.91
C ARG A 472 -12.78 5.17 36.77
N GLY A 473 -12.48 5.59 35.53
CA GLY A 473 -11.31 6.41 35.20
C GLY A 473 -9.99 5.65 35.09
N LYS A 474 -9.91 4.38 35.51
CA LYS A 474 -8.75 3.50 35.28
C LYS A 474 -8.81 2.79 33.94
N VAL A 475 -10.00 2.61 33.39
CA VAL A 475 -10.28 1.95 32.13
C VAL A 475 -11.16 2.86 31.27
N ALA A 476 -10.80 3.09 30.02
CA ALA A 476 -11.66 3.83 29.12
C ALA A 476 -12.85 2.98 28.67
N LEU A 477 -14.05 3.58 28.65
CA LEU A 477 -15.28 2.95 28.21
C LEU A 477 -15.80 3.64 26.96
N VAL A 478 -16.26 2.86 25.98
CA VAL A 478 -16.98 3.35 24.79
C VAL A 478 -18.14 2.43 24.44
N GLY A 479 -19.24 3.00 23.99
CA GLY A 479 -20.37 2.28 23.42
C GLY A 479 -20.39 2.44 21.90
N ILE A 480 -20.79 1.40 21.17
CA ILE A 480 -20.95 1.45 19.71
C ILE A 480 -22.39 1.17 19.34
N ALA A 481 -23.03 2.11 18.62
CA ALA A 481 -24.37 1.92 18.08
C ALA A 481 -24.34 1.24 16.70
N LYS A 482 -25.19 0.20 16.52
CA LYS A 482 -25.18 -0.69 15.34
C LYS A 482 -25.46 -0.01 13.99
N ARG A 483 -26.32 1.02 13.93
CA ARG A 483 -26.81 1.55 12.66
C ARG A 483 -25.89 2.55 11.96
N LEU A 484 -25.17 3.39 12.74
CA LEU A 484 -24.38 4.52 12.20
C LEU A 484 -22.90 4.45 12.61
N GLU A 485 -22.50 3.39 13.32
CA GLU A 485 -21.15 3.24 13.87
C GLU A 485 -20.77 4.41 14.80
N GLU A 486 -21.76 4.98 15.45
CA GLU A 486 -21.61 6.06 16.40
C GLU A 486 -20.92 5.57 17.66
N ILE A 487 -19.90 6.29 18.08
CA ILE A 487 -19.12 5.99 19.28
C ILE A 487 -19.54 6.97 20.37
N TYR A 488 -20.00 6.43 21.49
CA TYR A 488 -20.42 7.19 22.64
C TYR A 488 -19.41 7.05 23.79
N PHE A 489 -19.08 8.18 24.41
CA PHE A 489 -18.34 8.19 25.68
C PHE A 489 -19.30 8.37 26.86
N PRO A 490 -18.88 7.91 28.06
CA PRO A 490 -19.68 8.12 29.27
C PRO A 490 -19.96 9.61 29.53
N GLY A 491 -21.24 9.96 29.64
CA GLY A 491 -21.69 11.33 29.90
C GLY A 491 -21.83 12.23 28.66
N ASP A 492 -21.35 11.83 27.48
CA ASP A 492 -21.49 12.62 26.28
C ASP A 492 -22.87 12.44 25.63
N SER A 493 -23.52 13.56 25.32
CA SER A 493 -24.80 13.57 24.60
C SER A 493 -24.64 13.42 23.10
N VAL A 494 -23.47 13.78 22.55
CA VAL A 494 -23.16 13.77 21.12
C VAL A 494 -22.17 12.64 20.83
N PRO A 495 -22.43 11.79 19.80
CA PRO A 495 -21.50 10.73 19.43
C PRO A 495 -20.24 11.31 18.77
N LEU A 496 -19.13 10.60 18.94
CA LEU A 496 -17.92 10.84 18.18
C LEU A 496 -18.01 10.13 16.84
N TYR A 497 -17.78 10.88 15.77
CA TYR A 497 -17.65 10.34 14.41
C TYR A 497 -16.17 10.23 14.05
N ILE A 498 -15.72 9.02 13.74
CA ILE A 498 -14.38 8.74 13.22
C ILE A 498 -14.49 8.50 11.72
N ASP A 499 -13.50 8.95 10.95
CA ASP A 499 -13.43 8.70 9.51
C ASP A 499 -13.64 7.20 9.21
N LYS A 500 -14.59 6.87 8.32
CA LYS A 500 -14.93 5.50 7.91
C LYS A 500 -13.74 4.72 7.35
N ASN A 501 -12.74 5.41 6.83
CA ASN A 501 -11.50 4.83 6.32
C ASN A 501 -10.42 4.67 7.40
N SER A 502 -10.65 5.11 8.64
CA SER A 502 -9.68 5.02 9.72
C SER A 502 -9.36 3.57 10.07
N GLU A 503 -8.06 3.26 10.25
CA GLU A 503 -7.62 1.96 10.77
C GLU A 503 -8.14 1.70 12.19
N SER A 504 -8.26 2.75 13.00
CA SER A 504 -8.81 2.68 14.36
C SER A 504 -10.26 2.18 14.36
N LEU A 505 -11.11 2.76 13.49
CA LEU A 505 -12.50 2.34 13.38
C LEU A 505 -12.62 0.90 12.88
N ARG A 506 -11.80 0.49 11.92
CA ARG A 506 -11.78 -0.89 11.40
C ARG A 506 -11.45 -1.91 12.50
N VAL A 507 -10.51 -1.61 13.40
CA VAL A 507 -10.19 -2.49 14.53
C VAL A 507 -11.40 -2.65 15.46
N ILE A 508 -12.09 -1.56 15.77
CA ILE A 508 -13.27 -1.60 16.64
C ILE A 508 -14.45 -2.33 15.98
N GLN A 509 -14.65 -2.11 14.67
CA GLN A 509 -15.64 -2.89 13.90
C GLN A 509 -15.34 -4.39 13.94
N GLN A 510 -14.09 -4.78 13.68
CA GLN A 510 -13.67 -6.18 13.76
C GLN A 510 -13.87 -6.76 15.16
N LEU A 511 -13.59 -5.98 16.20
CA LEU A 511 -13.77 -6.39 17.58
C LEU A 511 -15.26 -6.62 17.91
N ARG A 512 -16.14 -5.71 17.49
CA ARG A 512 -17.61 -5.84 17.63
C ARG A 512 -18.14 -7.05 16.86
N ASP A 513 -17.81 -7.15 15.59
CA ASP A 513 -18.29 -8.23 14.72
C ASP A 513 -17.84 -9.60 15.24
N GLU A 514 -16.63 -9.67 15.80
CA GLU A 514 -16.09 -10.88 16.41
C GLU A 514 -16.82 -11.21 17.75
N ALA A 515 -17.20 -10.20 18.55
CA ALA A 515 -17.99 -10.40 19.77
C ALA A 515 -19.36 -10.99 19.41
N HIS A 516 -20.03 -10.41 18.43
CA HIS A 516 -21.31 -10.89 17.94
C HIS A 516 -21.22 -12.30 17.36
N ARG A 517 -20.22 -12.58 16.50
CA ARG A 517 -19.96 -13.92 15.94
C ARG A 517 -19.73 -14.97 17.04
N PHE A 518 -18.93 -14.61 18.05
CA PHE A 518 -18.58 -15.51 19.15
C PHE A 518 -19.80 -15.82 20.01
N GLY A 519 -20.66 -14.83 20.31
CA GLY A 519 -21.94 -14.99 21.01
C GLY A 519 -22.88 -15.93 20.28
N ILE A 520 -23.14 -15.71 18.99
CA ILE A 520 -24.02 -16.56 18.16
C ILE A 520 -23.54 -18.02 18.12
N THR A 521 -22.24 -18.24 17.97
CA THR A 521 -21.68 -19.61 17.89
C THR A 521 -21.95 -20.37 19.17
N HIS A 522 -21.87 -19.74 20.34
CA HIS A 522 -22.17 -20.39 21.62
C HIS A 522 -23.65 -20.77 21.75
N HIS A 523 -24.55 -19.86 21.38
CA HIS A 523 -25.98 -20.15 21.37
C HIS A 523 -26.33 -21.34 20.48
N ARG A 524 -25.81 -21.39 19.25
CA ARG A 524 -26.03 -22.53 18.35
C ARG A 524 -25.56 -23.85 18.95
N ASN A 525 -24.36 -23.86 19.54
CA ASN A 525 -23.81 -25.05 20.19
C ASN A 525 -24.64 -25.50 21.40
N ARG A 526 -25.15 -24.56 22.19
CA ARG A 526 -25.99 -24.85 23.38
C ARG A 526 -27.36 -25.37 22.95
N ARG A 527 -28.00 -24.74 21.97
CA ARG A 527 -29.28 -25.20 21.42
C ARG A 527 -29.17 -26.60 20.79
N SER A 528 -28.12 -26.87 20.06
CA SER A 528 -27.84 -28.21 19.51
C SER A 528 -27.65 -29.24 20.61
N LYS A 529 -26.91 -28.92 21.68
CA LYS A 529 -26.75 -29.80 22.85
C LYS A 529 -28.09 -30.00 23.59
N GLY A 530 -28.87 -28.94 23.82
CA GLY A 530 -30.17 -29.01 24.45
C GLY A 530 -31.17 -29.86 23.66
N GLN A 531 -31.26 -29.68 22.36
CA GLN A 531 -32.11 -30.49 21.50
C GLN A 531 -31.68 -31.96 21.46
N THR A 532 -30.37 -32.21 21.51
CA THR A 532 -29.84 -33.61 21.52
C THR A 532 -30.17 -34.30 22.83
N VAL A 533 -30.09 -33.59 23.95
CA VAL A 533 -30.45 -34.13 25.27
C VAL A 533 -31.97 -34.41 25.32
N SER A 534 -32.78 -33.45 24.94
CA SER A 534 -34.26 -33.58 24.96
C SER A 534 -34.76 -34.73 24.06
N ALA A 535 -34.15 -34.91 22.86
CA ALA A 535 -34.54 -36.00 21.94
C ALA A 535 -34.20 -37.40 22.52
N LEU A 536 -33.10 -37.54 23.27
CA LEU A 536 -32.76 -38.82 23.90
C LEU A 536 -33.54 -39.06 25.22
N ASP A 537 -33.94 -37.99 25.93
CA ASP A 537 -34.77 -38.11 27.15
C ASP A 537 -36.20 -38.51 26.85
N SER A 538 -36.72 -38.25 25.66
CA SER A 538 -38.04 -38.65 25.23
C SER A 538 -38.16 -40.16 24.91
N ILE A 539 -37.03 -40.88 24.80
CA ILE A 539 -37.03 -42.31 24.47
C ILE A 539 -37.22 -43.14 25.75
N LYS A 540 -38.37 -43.81 25.89
CA LYS A 540 -38.63 -44.73 27.00
C LYS A 540 -37.58 -45.86 27.05
N GLY A 541 -36.89 -45.98 28.22
CA GLY A 541 -35.85 -47.01 28.41
C GLY A 541 -34.40 -46.47 28.26
N VAL A 542 -34.21 -45.19 27.90
CA VAL A 542 -32.91 -44.54 27.84
C VAL A 542 -32.74 -43.65 29.09
N GLY A 543 -32.07 -44.20 30.10
CA GLY A 543 -31.73 -43.42 31.30
C GLY A 543 -30.43 -42.61 31.15
N GLU A 544 -30.15 -41.80 32.17
CA GLU A 544 -29.01 -40.84 32.18
C GLU A 544 -27.65 -41.48 31.83
N LYS A 545 -27.38 -42.68 32.37
CA LYS A 545 -26.11 -43.39 32.08
C LYS A 545 -26.01 -43.81 30.58
N THR A 546 -27.11 -44.26 30.00
CA THR A 546 -27.17 -44.66 28.59
C THR A 546 -27.02 -43.46 27.66
N ARG A 547 -27.71 -42.36 27.96
CA ARG A 547 -27.60 -41.10 27.27
C ARG A 547 -26.16 -40.57 27.25
N THR A 548 -25.52 -40.55 28.45
CA THR A 548 -24.13 -40.05 28.60
C THR A 548 -23.15 -40.90 27.77
N ALA A 549 -23.33 -42.25 27.79
CA ALA A 549 -22.48 -43.14 27.00
C ALA A 549 -22.65 -42.93 25.48
N LEU A 550 -23.88 -42.76 24.99
CA LEU A 550 -24.18 -42.49 23.59
C LEU A 550 -23.60 -41.14 23.13
N LEU A 551 -23.78 -40.07 23.96
CA LEU A 551 -23.25 -38.75 23.63
C LEU A 551 -21.72 -38.68 23.70
N ALA A 552 -21.12 -39.43 24.62
CA ALA A 552 -19.63 -39.50 24.72
C ALA A 552 -19.01 -40.15 23.47
N HIS A 553 -19.67 -41.22 22.92
CA HIS A 553 -19.19 -41.97 21.78
C HIS A 553 -19.49 -41.28 20.44
N PHE A 554 -20.74 -40.94 20.18
CA PHE A 554 -21.17 -40.42 18.88
C PHE A 554 -21.05 -38.89 18.74
N LYS A 555 -20.86 -38.16 19.83
CA LYS A 555 -20.66 -36.70 19.90
C LYS A 555 -21.77 -35.80 19.35
N SER A 556 -22.69 -36.33 18.51
CA SER A 556 -23.85 -35.62 17.97
C SER A 556 -25.00 -36.55 17.64
N LEU A 557 -26.24 -36.01 17.69
CA LEU A 557 -27.46 -36.75 17.30
C LEU A 557 -27.44 -37.19 15.82
N LYS A 558 -26.82 -36.36 14.96
CA LYS A 558 -26.71 -36.69 13.53
C LYS A 558 -25.88 -37.96 13.31
N ARG A 559 -24.69 -38.04 13.94
CA ARG A 559 -23.85 -39.24 13.87
C ARG A 559 -24.49 -40.46 14.49
N LEU A 560 -25.27 -40.27 15.56
CA LEU A 560 -26.02 -41.36 16.19
C LEU A 560 -27.14 -41.87 15.28
N ARG A 561 -27.79 -41.02 14.50
CA ARG A 561 -28.81 -41.42 13.49
C ARG A 561 -28.20 -42.12 12.28
N GLU A 562 -26.97 -41.74 11.91
CA GLU A 562 -26.25 -42.35 10.77
C GLU A 562 -25.55 -43.65 11.17
N ALA A 563 -25.45 -43.96 12.47
CA ALA A 563 -24.80 -45.16 12.97
C ALA A 563 -25.67 -46.41 12.81
N SER A 564 -25.04 -47.52 12.49
CA SER A 564 -25.69 -48.83 12.42
C SER A 564 -26.12 -49.33 13.80
N GLU A 565 -27.13 -50.20 13.86
CA GLU A 565 -27.60 -50.86 15.09
C GLU A 565 -26.45 -51.57 15.82
N ALA A 566 -25.53 -52.18 15.06
CA ALA A 566 -24.36 -52.87 15.60
C ALA A 566 -23.38 -51.92 16.32
N GLU A 567 -23.15 -50.73 15.76
CA GLU A 567 -22.28 -49.70 16.38
C GLU A 567 -22.91 -49.13 17.67
N VAL A 568 -24.23 -48.91 17.65
CA VAL A 568 -24.95 -48.46 18.86
C VAL A 568 -24.97 -49.56 19.90
N ALA A 569 -25.14 -50.84 19.53
CA ALA A 569 -25.12 -51.99 20.41
C ALA A 569 -23.78 -52.18 21.12
N ALA A 570 -22.67 -51.87 20.44
CA ALA A 570 -21.34 -51.91 21.05
C ALA A 570 -21.19 -50.95 22.23
N VAL A 571 -21.97 -49.86 22.29
CA VAL A 571 -21.89 -48.82 23.31
C VAL A 571 -22.89 -49.06 24.45
N VAL A 572 -24.12 -49.47 24.16
CA VAL A 572 -25.22 -49.53 25.14
C VAL A 572 -25.87 -50.89 25.27
N GLY A 573 -25.39 -51.88 24.57
CA GLY A 573 -25.93 -53.26 24.50
C GLY A 573 -27.07 -53.43 23.50
N PRO A 574 -27.30 -54.65 23.00
CA PRO A 574 -28.22 -54.91 21.88
C PRO A 574 -29.69 -54.57 22.16
N ALA A 575 -30.17 -54.78 23.36
CA ALA A 575 -31.56 -54.47 23.73
C ALA A 575 -31.85 -52.97 23.72
N LYS A 576 -30.93 -52.13 24.20
CA LYS A 576 -31.09 -50.67 24.21
C LYS A 576 -30.81 -50.04 22.84
N ALA A 577 -29.92 -50.63 22.07
CA ALA A 577 -29.61 -50.18 20.69
C ALA A 577 -30.84 -50.21 19.81
N ARG A 578 -31.62 -51.32 19.81
CA ARG A 578 -32.89 -51.42 19.07
C ARG A 578 -33.89 -50.33 19.45
N ILE A 579 -34.05 -50.04 20.74
CA ILE A 579 -34.96 -49.00 21.20
C ILE A 579 -34.53 -47.62 20.72
N VAL A 580 -33.24 -47.34 20.79
CA VAL A 580 -32.67 -46.04 20.38
C VAL A 580 -32.75 -45.85 18.85
N VAL A 581 -32.37 -46.85 18.07
CA VAL A 581 -32.40 -46.78 16.62
C VAL A 581 -33.85 -46.66 16.10
N ALA A 582 -34.77 -47.49 16.59
CA ALA A 582 -36.21 -47.42 16.24
C ALA A 582 -36.80 -46.03 16.54
N ALA A 583 -36.61 -45.51 17.75
CA ALA A 583 -37.14 -44.21 18.14
C ALA A 583 -36.55 -43.03 17.36
N LEU A 584 -35.29 -43.13 16.92
CA LEU A 584 -34.65 -42.09 16.11
C LEU A 584 -35.04 -42.17 14.62
N SER A 585 -35.44 -43.35 14.11
CA SER A 585 -36.00 -43.55 12.78
C SER A 585 -37.42 -43.01 12.68
N ASP A 586 -38.29 -43.33 13.66
CA ASP A 586 -39.68 -42.86 13.73
C ASP A 586 -39.74 -41.30 13.85
N ALA A 587 -38.80 -40.69 14.56
CA ALA A 587 -38.69 -39.25 14.66
C ALA A 587 -38.20 -38.56 13.35
N ALA A 588 -37.55 -39.30 12.45
CA ALA A 588 -37.15 -38.78 11.13
C ALA A 588 -38.32 -38.77 10.14
N GLU A 589 -39.19 -39.77 10.17
CA GLU A 589 -40.37 -39.85 9.30
C GLU A 589 -41.45 -38.82 9.69
N ASN A 590 -41.63 -38.55 10.98
CA ASN A 590 -42.58 -37.54 11.45
C ASN A 590 -42.09 -36.09 11.30
N GLY A 591 -40.77 -35.85 11.13
CA GLY A 591 -40.20 -34.51 10.91
C GLY A 591 -40.24 -34.01 9.46
N SER A 592 -40.51 -34.89 8.48
CA SER A 592 -40.57 -34.56 7.04
C SER A 592 -41.94 -34.04 6.57
N ASN A 593 -42.98 -34.09 7.42
CA ASN A 593 -44.36 -33.70 7.07
C ASN A 593 -44.79 -32.32 7.61
N GLY A 594 -43.86 -31.53 8.18
CA GLY A 594 -44.17 -30.25 8.83
C GLY A 594 -43.73 -28.97 8.10
N ASP A 595 -43.11 -29.08 6.92
CA ASP A 595 -42.72 -27.93 6.10
C ASP A 595 -43.33 -28.04 4.68
N LYS A 596 -44.60 -27.66 4.59
CA LYS A 596 -45.24 -27.22 3.34
C LYS A 596 -45.89 -25.87 3.55
#